data_88f67b799fd60ed4d1ae52e20ceb8626
#
_entry.id   88f67b799fd60ed4d1ae52e20ceb8626
#
_cell.length_a   1.000
_cell.length_b   1.000
_cell.length_c   1.000
_cell.angle_alpha   90.00
_cell.angle_beta   90.00
_cell.angle_gamma   90.00
#
_symmetry.space_group_name_H-M   'P 1'
#
loop_
_entity.id
_entity.type
_entity.pdbx_description
1 polymer ?
#
loop_
_entity_poly.entity_id
_entity_poly.type
_entity_poly.pdbx_seq_one_letter_code
_entity_poly.pdbx_strand_id
1 'polypeptide(L)'
;MTWTEQELADVGAADELRIAARREDGTLRPAVTIWAVRAGDALYVRSAYGRGNGWFRRALATHEGRVDAGGVRKDVRFEEVPADEHEAVDAAYHAKYDHYPKQYVDPVVSPESWAATLRLLA
;
A
#
# COMPACT_ATOMS: atom_id res chain seq x y z
N MET A 1 15.41 0.74 9.23
CA MET A 1 15.59 -0.49 8.43
C MET A 1 14.94 -0.34 7.09
N THR A 2 15.47 -1.04 6.11
CA THR A 2 14.97 -0.96 4.74
C THR A 2 14.52 -2.35 4.29
N TRP A 3 13.74 -2.38 3.20
CA TRP A 3 13.39 -3.64 2.55
C TRP A 3 14.63 -4.26 1.92
N THR A 4 14.75 -5.59 1.99
CA THR A 4 15.76 -6.29 1.20
C THR A 4 15.24 -6.40 -0.25
N GLU A 5 16.16 -6.64 -1.20
CA GLU A 5 15.76 -6.82 -2.60
C GLU A 5 14.80 -8.01 -2.75
N GLN A 6 15.03 -9.09 -2.01
CA GLN A 6 14.14 -10.26 -2.05
C GLN A 6 12.74 -9.92 -1.51
N GLU A 7 12.66 -9.14 -0.43
CA GLU A 7 11.37 -8.71 0.11
C GLU A 7 10.62 -7.82 -0.87
N LEU A 8 11.31 -6.87 -1.50
CA LEU A 8 10.70 -6.01 -2.53
C LEU A 8 10.16 -6.84 -3.69
N ALA A 9 10.91 -7.85 -4.13
CA ALA A 9 10.49 -8.73 -5.22
C ALA A 9 9.28 -9.56 -4.81
N ASP A 10 9.30 -10.16 -3.62
CA ASP A 10 8.23 -11.04 -3.15
C ASP A 10 6.92 -10.28 -2.90
N VAL A 11 7.00 -9.15 -2.22
CA VAL A 11 5.82 -8.32 -1.96
C VAL A 11 5.31 -7.67 -3.24
N GLY A 12 6.23 -7.19 -4.08
CA GLY A 12 5.90 -6.56 -5.36
C GLY A 12 5.20 -7.50 -6.32
N ALA A 13 5.51 -8.79 -6.28
CA ALA A 13 4.90 -9.80 -7.14
C ALA A 13 3.60 -10.37 -6.58
N ALA A 14 3.33 -10.21 -5.29
CA ALA A 14 2.11 -10.74 -4.66
C ALA A 14 0.88 -10.01 -5.18
N ASP A 15 -0.15 -10.77 -5.55
CA ASP A 15 -1.38 -10.19 -6.08
C ASP A 15 -2.12 -9.34 -5.05
N GLU A 16 -2.08 -9.75 -3.80
CA GLU A 16 -2.75 -9.07 -2.70
C GLU A 16 -1.81 -8.88 -1.51
N LEU A 17 -2.10 -7.85 -0.72
CA LEU A 17 -1.37 -7.57 0.50
C LEU A 17 -2.39 -7.39 1.63
N ARG A 18 -2.10 -7.96 2.80
CA ARG A 18 -2.90 -7.75 3.99
C ARG A 18 -2.24 -6.67 4.84
N ILE A 19 -3.02 -5.66 5.19
CA ILE A 19 -2.54 -4.52 5.99
C ILE A 19 -3.31 -4.44 7.30
N ALA A 20 -2.60 -4.30 8.41
CA ALA A 20 -3.20 -4.14 9.73
C ALA A 20 -2.57 -2.92 10.40
N ALA A 21 -3.38 -1.91 10.67
CA ALA A 21 -2.91 -0.72 11.39
C ALA A 21 -2.79 -1.03 12.88
N ARG A 22 -1.84 -0.38 13.58
CA ARG A 22 -1.75 -0.48 15.03
C ARG A 22 -2.69 0.51 15.71
N ARG A 23 -3.26 0.07 16.83
CA ARG A 23 -3.97 0.96 17.75
C ARG A 23 -2.95 1.74 18.59
N GLU A 24 -3.40 2.77 19.27
CA GLU A 24 -2.55 3.55 20.15
C GLU A 24 -1.90 2.72 21.28
N ASP A 25 -2.57 1.65 21.71
CA ASP A 25 -2.02 0.74 22.72
C ASP A 25 -1.01 -0.26 22.15
N GLY A 26 -0.70 -0.18 20.85
CA GLY A 26 0.27 -1.04 20.18
C GLY A 26 -0.27 -2.34 19.63
N THR A 27 -1.52 -2.69 19.90
CA THR A 27 -2.13 -3.91 19.33
C THR A 27 -2.53 -3.69 17.87
N LEU A 28 -2.56 -4.78 17.10
CA LEU A 28 -2.96 -4.70 15.70
C LEU A 28 -4.48 -4.76 15.55
N ARG A 29 -5.02 -3.94 14.65
CA ARG A 29 -6.41 -4.06 14.22
C ARG A 29 -6.54 -5.25 13.28
N PRO A 30 -7.78 -5.72 12.99
CA PRO A 30 -7.97 -6.77 11.98
C PRO A 30 -7.37 -6.36 10.63
N ALA A 31 -6.75 -7.31 9.95
CA ALA A 31 -6.13 -7.06 8.66
C ALA A 31 -7.17 -6.88 7.55
N VAL A 32 -6.85 -6.03 6.59
CA VAL A 32 -7.66 -5.78 5.39
C VAL A 32 -6.85 -6.17 4.18
N THR A 33 -7.48 -6.80 3.19
CA THR A 33 -6.83 -7.19 1.94
C THR A 33 -6.94 -6.05 0.94
N ILE A 34 -5.79 -5.62 0.41
CA ILE A 34 -5.70 -4.53 -0.57
C ILE A 34 -4.66 -4.89 -1.63
N TRP A 35 -4.55 -4.03 -2.65
CA TRP A 35 -3.50 -4.13 -3.66
C TRP A 35 -2.29 -3.30 -3.23
N ALA A 36 -1.10 -3.76 -3.65
CA ALA A 36 0.16 -3.07 -3.41
C ALA A 36 1.04 -3.15 -4.65
N VAL A 37 1.90 -2.16 -4.83
CA VAL A 37 2.84 -2.14 -5.96
C VAL A 37 4.24 -1.78 -5.51
N ARG A 38 5.21 -2.25 -6.28
CA ARG A 38 6.60 -1.81 -6.19
C ARG A 38 6.86 -0.78 -7.29
N ALA A 39 7.44 0.35 -6.91
CA ALA A 39 7.96 1.33 -7.86
C ALA A 39 9.38 1.67 -7.43
N GLY A 40 10.37 1.30 -8.25
CA GLY A 40 11.78 1.42 -7.87
C GLY A 40 12.10 0.56 -6.64
N ASP A 41 12.64 1.17 -5.61
CA ASP A 41 13.02 0.49 -4.36
C ASP A 41 12.00 0.70 -3.24
N ALA A 42 10.77 1.07 -3.58
CA ALA A 42 9.74 1.36 -2.60
C ALA A 42 8.45 0.58 -2.89
N LEU A 43 7.68 0.34 -1.84
CA LEU A 43 6.38 -0.30 -1.92
C LEU A 43 5.30 0.72 -1.55
N TYR A 44 4.19 0.68 -2.28
CA TYR A 44 3.09 1.64 -2.13
C TYR A 44 1.76 0.92 -2.05
N VAL A 45 0.85 1.51 -1.28
CA VAL A 45 -0.55 1.10 -1.21
C VAL A 45 -1.45 2.32 -1.42
N ARG A 46 -2.63 2.11 -2.00
CA ARG A 46 -3.60 3.17 -2.23
C ARG A 46 -4.99 2.75 -1.77
N SER A 47 -5.73 3.69 -1.20
CA SER A 47 -7.15 3.49 -0.93
C SER A 47 -7.94 3.80 -2.22
N ALA A 48 -8.65 2.79 -2.74
CA ALA A 48 -9.49 2.94 -3.92
C ALA A 48 -10.65 3.91 -3.70
N TYR A 49 -11.02 4.16 -2.44
CA TYR A 49 -12.16 4.98 -2.08
C TYR A 49 -11.74 6.27 -1.36
N GLY A 50 -10.48 6.68 -1.53
CA GLY A 50 -9.97 7.94 -1.02
C GLY A 50 -9.65 7.91 0.49
N ARG A 51 -9.46 9.11 1.03
CA ARG A 51 -9.01 9.27 2.42
C ARG A 51 -10.07 8.89 3.46
N GLY A 52 -11.33 8.81 3.08
CA GLY A 52 -12.42 8.44 3.97
C GLY A 52 -12.52 6.95 4.27
N ASN A 53 -11.78 6.10 3.56
CA ASN A 53 -11.81 4.66 3.78
C ASN A 53 -11.23 4.30 5.16
N GLY A 54 -11.89 3.37 5.84
CA GLY A 54 -11.56 3.02 7.22
C GLY A 54 -10.11 2.57 7.45
N TRP A 55 -9.59 1.69 6.60
CA TRP A 55 -8.21 1.21 6.80
C TRP A 55 -7.19 2.32 6.62
N PHE A 56 -7.44 3.24 5.68
CA PHE A 56 -6.54 4.36 5.42
C PHE A 56 -6.51 5.31 6.62
N ARG A 57 -7.68 5.65 7.15
CA ARG A 57 -7.78 6.52 8.34
C ARG A 57 -7.08 5.90 9.54
N ARG A 58 -7.22 4.60 9.73
CA ARG A 58 -6.57 3.89 10.83
C ARG A 58 -5.05 3.87 10.67
N ALA A 59 -4.57 3.69 9.44
CA ALA A 59 -3.13 3.73 9.14
C ALA A 59 -2.56 5.11 9.47
N LEU A 60 -3.26 6.19 9.12
CA LEU A 60 -2.82 7.54 9.41
C LEU A 60 -2.87 7.90 10.90
N ALA A 61 -3.72 7.24 11.69
CA ALA A 61 -3.87 7.57 13.09
C ALA A 61 -2.59 7.33 13.90
N THR A 62 -1.85 6.25 13.60
CA THR A 62 -0.61 5.92 14.31
C THR A 62 0.60 5.90 13.39
N HIS A 63 0.42 5.87 12.07
CA HIS A 63 1.48 5.70 11.07
C HIS A 63 2.28 4.41 11.24
N GLU A 64 1.72 3.42 11.92
CA GLU A 64 2.37 2.14 12.19
C GLU A 64 1.43 0.98 11.93
N GLY A 65 1.99 -0.15 11.50
CA GLY A 65 1.21 -1.36 11.29
C GLY A 65 2.06 -2.53 10.87
N ARG A 66 1.40 -3.53 10.30
CA ARG A 66 2.05 -4.74 9.79
C ARG A 66 1.46 -5.08 8.44
N VAL A 67 2.32 -5.55 7.53
CA VAL A 67 1.90 -6.05 6.23
C VAL A 67 2.30 -7.51 6.09
N ASP A 68 1.51 -8.24 5.27
CA ASP A 68 1.73 -9.65 4.99
C ASP A 68 1.42 -9.89 3.52
N ALA A 69 2.43 -10.23 2.74
CA ALA A 69 2.29 -10.47 1.30
C ALA A 69 3.48 -11.29 0.80
N GLY A 70 3.23 -12.19 -0.14
CA GLY A 70 4.30 -12.93 -0.79
C GLY A 70 5.19 -13.75 0.15
N GLY A 71 4.68 -14.18 1.29
CA GLY A 71 5.45 -14.87 2.31
C GLY A 71 6.24 -13.95 3.24
N VAL A 72 6.14 -12.64 3.06
CA VAL A 72 6.80 -11.66 3.91
C VAL A 72 5.79 -11.07 4.89
N ARG A 73 6.08 -11.15 6.18
CA ARG A 73 5.30 -10.50 7.24
C ARG A 73 6.23 -9.56 7.99
N LYS A 74 5.91 -8.27 8.00
CA LYS A 74 6.83 -7.28 8.54
C LYS A 74 6.11 -6.08 9.15
N ASP A 75 6.65 -5.56 10.25
CA ASP A 75 6.17 -4.30 10.82
C ASP A 75 6.66 -3.16 9.95
N VAL A 76 5.79 -2.18 9.70
CA VAL A 76 6.06 -1.05 8.82
C VAL A 76 5.57 0.25 9.42
N ARG A 77 6.12 1.35 8.92
CA ARG A 77 5.59 2.69 9.11
C ARG A 77 4.94 3.14 7.81
N PHE A 78 3.95 4.00 7.93
CA PHE A 78 3.22 4.53 6.77
C PHE A 78 3.58 5.99 6.58
N GLU A 79 4.00 6.35 5.37
CA GLU A 79 4.37 7.72 5.01
C GLU A 79 3.53 8.19 3.84
N GLU A 80 2.95 9.39 3.93
CA GLU A 80 2.24 9.96 2.80
C GLU A 80 3.22 10.32 1.69
N VAL A 81 2.78 10.21 0.45
CA VAL A 81 3.63 10.27 -0.73
C VAL A 81 3.64 11.68 -1.33
N PRO A 82 4.82 12.23 -1.65
CA PRO A 82 4.90 13.52 -2.36
C PRO A 82 4.24 13.47 -3.73
N ALA A 83 3.79 14.64 -4.21
CA ALA A 83 3.04 14.74 -5.46
C ALA A 83 3.81 14.23 -6.68
N ASP A 84 5.12 14.36 -6.71
CA ASP A 84 5.95 13.98 -7.86
C ASP A 84 6.17 12.46 -7.99
N GLU A 85 5.73 11.65 -7.03
CA GLU A 85 5.87 10.20 -7.12
C GLU A 85 4.63 9.50 -7.69
N HIS A 86 3.51 10.19 -7.82
CA HIS A 86 2.24 9.55 -8.18
C HIS A 86 2.22 8.98 -9.59
N GLU A 87 2.90 9.59 -10.55
CA GLU A 87 2.95 9.06 -11.92
C GLU A 87 3.65 7.70 -11.97
N ALA A 88 4.74 7.54 -11.23
CA ALA A 88 5.44 6.26 -11.16
C ALA A 88 4.59 5.21 -10.46
N VAL A 89 3.85 5.60 -9.43
CA VAL A 89 2.92 4.69 -8.73
C VAL A 89 1.77 4.28 -9.64
N ASP A 90 1.19 5.22 -10.40
CA ASP A 90 0.15 4.90 -11.39
C ASP A 90 0.65 3.90 -12.41
N ALA A 91 1.86 4.11 -12.95
CA ALA A 91 2.46 3.22 -13.93
C ALA A 91 2.66 1.81 -13.34
N ALA A 92 3.07 1.72 -12.08
CA ALA A 92 3.23 0.44 -11.39
C ALA A 92 1.91 -0.30 -11.22
N TYR A 93 0.83 0.42 -10.88
CA TYR A 93 -0.51 -0.18 -10.80
C TYR A 93 -0.97 -0.70 -12.16
N HIS A 94 -0.79 0.06 -13.24
CA HIS A 94 -1.14 -0.39 -14.58
C HIS A 94 -0.32 -1.61 -14.99
N ALA A 95 0.98 -1.60 -14.76
CA ALA A 95 1.84 -2.71 -15.13
C ALA A 95 1.46 -4.02 -14.41
N LYS A 96 1.01 -3.92 -13.16
CA LYS A 96 0.71 -5.10 -12.34
C LYS A 96 -0.74 -5.57 -12.47
N TYR A 97 -1.70 -4.64 -12.58
CA TYR A 97 -3.11 -4.95 -12.41
C TYR A 97 -4.00 -4.72 -13.63
N ASP A 98 -3.47 -4.26 -14.77
CA ASP A 98 -4.29 -3.99 -15.96
C ASP A 98 -4.95 -5.24 -16.55
N HIS A 99 -4.52 -6.42 -16.16
CA HIS A 99 -5.19 -7.66 -16.56
C HIS A 99 -6.53 -7.88 -15.84
N TYR A 100 -6.80 -7.12 -14.78
CA TYR A 100 -8.11 -7.11 -14.13
C TYR A 100 -9.06 -6.15 -14.85
N PRO A 101 -10.38 -6.31 -14.68
CA PRO A 101 -11.35 -5.37 -15.27
C PRO A 101 -11.08 -3.93 -14.86
N LYS A 102 -11.28 -3.01 -15.80
CA LYS A 102 -11.02 -1.59 -15.63
C LYS A 102 -11.72 -1.00 -14.41
N GLN A 103 -12.91 -1.49 -14.08
CA GLN A 103 -13.68 -1.02 -12.93
C GLN A 103 -12.96 -1.21 -11.59
N TYR A 104 -12.00 -2.13 -11.52
CA TYR A 104 -11.20 -2.36 -10.31
C TYR A 104 -9.89 -1.58 -10.33
N VAL A 105 -9.35 -1.29 -11.52
CA VAL A 105 -8.08 -0.58 -11.67
C VAL A 105 -8.26 0.93 -11.61
N ASP A 106 -9.29 1.47 -12.28
CA ASP A 106 -9.51 2.91 -12.34
C ASP A 106 -9.53 3.59 -10.95
N PRO A 107 -10.17 3.02 -9.91
CA PRO A 107 -10.19 3.68 -8.60
C PRO A 107 -8.80 3.86 -7.97
N VAL A 108 -7.84 2.99 -8.24
CA VAL A 108 -6.49 3.08 -7.63
C VAL A 108 -5.52 3.92 -8.46
N VAL A 109 -5.93 4.38 -9.64
CA VAL A 109 -5.13 5.30 -10.47
C VAL A 109 -5.85 6.64 -10.69
N SER A 110 -6.94 6.88 -9.97
CA SER A 110 -7.69 8.12 -10.04
C SER A 110 -7.00 9.24 -9.25
N PRO A 111 -7.29 10.52 -9.56
CA PRO A 111 -6.75 11.62 -8.76
C PRO A 111 -7.09 11.55 -7.27
N GLU A 112 -8.26 11.02 -6.91
CA GLU A 112 -8.64 10.85 -5.51
C GLU A 112 -7.72 9.85 -4.80
N SER A 113 -7.23 8.82 -5.49
CA SER A 113 -6.33 7.84 -4.92
C SER A 113 -4.94 8.42 -4.64
N TRP A 114 -4.55 9.47 -5.34
CA TRP A 114 -3.28 10.16 -5.08
C TRP A 114 -3.23 10.70 -3.66
N ALA A 115 -4.33 11.30 -3.19
CA ALA A 115 -4.42 11.81 -1.82
C ALA A 115 -4.47 10.71 -0.76
N ALA A 116 -4.66 9.46 -1.17
CA ALA A 116 -4.79 8.30 -0.29
C ALA A 116 -3.72 7.24 -0.61
N THR A 117 -2.48 7.68 -0.81
CA THR A 117 -1.33 6.84 -1.13
C THR A 117 -0.36 6.84 0.05
N LEU A 118 0.09 5.64 0.44
CA LEU A 118 1.09 5.48 1.50
C LEU A 118 2.28 4.69 0.97
N ARG A 119 3.49 5.15 1.34
CA ARG A 119 4.71 4.38 1.17
C ARG A 119 4.90 3.52 2.41
N LEU A 120 5.29 2.28 2.22
CA LEU A 120 5.55 1.34 3.30
C LEU A 120 7.04 1.38 3.64
N LEU A 121 7.37 1.82 4.86
CA LEU A 121 8.75 1.87 5.34
C LEU A 121 9.00 0.71 6.29
N ALA A 122 9.97 -0.11 5.96
CA ALA A 122 10.31 -1.26 6.80
C ALA A 122 11.22 -0.88 7.96
#